data_68548765f0eca9e7cd495c800ef0b678
#
_entry.id   68548765f0eca9e7cd495c800ef0b678
#
_cell.length_a   1.000
_cell.length_b   1.000
_cell.length_c   1.000
_cell.angle_alpha   90.00
_cell.angle_beta   90.00
_cell.angle_gamma   90.00
#
_symmetry.space_group_name_H-M   'P 1'
#
loop_
_entity.id
_entity.type
_entity.pdbx_description
1 polymer ?
#
loop_
_entity_poly.entity_id
_entity_poly.type
_entity_poly.pdbx_seq_one_letter_code
_entity_poly.pdbx_strand_id
1 'polypeptide(L)'
;MSAIEIIAIVIPLVIIIYAAISSLRIVRPVEKGLVERLGRYQRFVQGGITFLVPFVDRIIKVNITERMTPVQRQDVITKDKVFMGVDAVVFYKIKPDETSVKASQYNVANFADQIDTLARTVLRDIIGGMDMAIANTSRPVINASLKTALDEQTEKWGIEIIRAEIKDLEPPKELIISMESVLKADNDRQAAEKTAIAQATLASGEKNAAIQVAEGQKQAAILQAEGQKTATIAIAEGDAQATKLRNEALTTYFKDSAVVFKQLETIATALENNTKIIVPEGKAISLILNEQENLSKATIIPITQPQQQKNSKQM
;
A
#
# COMPACT_ATOMS: atom_id res chain seq x y z
N MET A 1 58.73 -43.15 68.90
CA MET A 1 57.36 -42.60 68.86
C MET A 1 56.39 -43.79 68.94
N SER A 2 55.56 -43.78 69.90
CA SER A 2 54.55 -44.84 70.01
C SER A 2 53.48 -44.67 68.94
N ALA A 3 52.85 -45.76 68.49
CA ALA A 3 51.78 -45.65 67.45
C ALA A 3 50.65 -44.67 67.87
N ILE A 4 50.44 -44.49 69.15
CA ILE A 4 49.47 -43.55 69.74
C ILE A 4 49.91 -42.08 69.49
N GLU A 5 51.21 -41.77 69.60
CA GLU A 5 51.71 -40.41 69.36
C GLU A 5 51.60 -40.02 67.85
N ILE A 6 51.81 -40.99 66.97
CA ILE A 6 51.68 -40.79 65.54
C ILE A 6 50.21 -40.51 65.17
N ILE A 7 49.29 -41.28 65.70
CA ILE A 7 47.82 -41.14 65.53
C ILE A 7 47.36 -39.77 66.06
N ALA A 8 47.85 -39.35 67.23
CA ALA A 8 47.46 -38.07 67.86
C ALA A 8 47.94 -36.85 67.06
N ILE A 9 48.98 -36.99 66.18
CA ILE A 9 49.44 -35.90 65.28
C ILE A 9 48.74 -36.00 63.93
N VAL A 10 48.57 -37.20 63.38
CA VAL A 10 48.03 -37.37 62.00
C VAL A 10 46.54 -37.00 61.91
N ILE A 11 45.74 -37.38 62.91
CA ILE A 11 44.30 -37.06 62.90
C ILE A 11 44.02 -35.54 62.85
N PRO A 12 44.58 -34.68 63.74
CA PRO A 12 44.38 -33.25 63.65
C PRO A 12 44.97 -32.65 62.39
N LEU A 13 46.10 -33.16 61.87
CA LEU A 13 46.66 -32.69 60.61
C LEU A 13 45.69 -32.93 59.43
N VAL A 14 45.10 -34.11 59.33
CA VAL A 14 44.12 -34.45 58.32
C VAL A 14 42.89 -33.57 58.45
N ILE A 15 42.41 -33.32 59.67
CA ILE A 15 41.27 -32.41 59.92
C ILE A 15 41.59 -30.97 59.46
N ILE A 16 42.79 -30.50 59.75
CA ILE A 16 43.22 -29.14 59.31
C ILE A 16 43.32 -29.05 57.79
N ILE A 17 43.88 -30.06 57.12
CA ILE A 17 43.95 -30.09 55.66
C ILE A 17 42.56 -30.16 55.03
N TYR A 18 41.67 -31.00 55.55
CA TYR A 18 40.30 -31.11 55.15
C TYR A 18 39.55 -29.76 55.32
N ALA A 19 39.73 -29.10 56.45
CA ALA A 19 39.16 -27.80 56.73
C ALA A 19 39.68 -26.72 55.79
N ALA A 20 40.98 -26.73 55.47
CA ALA A 20 41.60 -25.81 54.54
C ALA A 20 41.06 -25.98 53.11
N ILE A 21 40.88 -27.22 52.64
CA ILE A 21 40.32 -27.51 51.32
C ILE A 21 38.83 -27.11 51.28
N SER A 22 38.08 -27.42 52.31
CA SER A 22 36.64 -27.10 52.44
C SER A 22 36.42 -25.59 52.57
N SER A 23 37.38 -24.82 53.00
CA SER A 23 37.35 -23.36 53.17
C SER A 23 37.38 -22.62 51.82
N LEU A 24 37.87 -23.22 50.76
CA LEU A 24 37.98 -22.59 49.44
C LEU A 24 36.64 -22.72 48.69
N ARG A 25 36.07 -21.58 48.34
CA ARG A 25 34.89 -21.49 47.47
C ARG A 25 35.14 -20.55 46.32
N ILE A 26 34.72 -20.97 45.12
CA ILE A 26 34.82 -20.19 43.90
C ILE A 26 33.46 -19.57 43.62
N VAL A 27 33.41 -18.25 43.42
CA VAL A 27 32.26 -17.48 43.00
C VAL A 27 32.50 -17.06 41.53
N ARG A 28 31.58 -17.39 40.66
CA ARG A 28 31.68 -17.07 39.21
C ARG A 28 31.56 -15.58 38.98
N PRO A 29 32.09 -15.04 37.86
CA PRO A 29 31.93 -13.61 37.51
C PRO A 29 30.47 -13.16 37.36
N VAL A 30 29.58 -14.08 36.97
CA VAL A 30 28.12 -13.85 36.81
C VAL A 30 27.33 -13.99 38.14
N GLU A 31 28.03 -14.29 39.21
CA GLU A 31 27.45 -14.47 40.55
C GLU A 31 28.13 -13.49 41.53
N LYS A 32 27.38 -13.07 42.52
CA LYS A 32 27.90 -12.38 43.70
C LYS A 32 27.65 -13.21 44.93
N GLY A 33 28.54 -13.16 45.89
CA GLY A 33 28.44 -13.91 47.13
C GLY A 33 28.08 -13.04 48.34
N LEU A 34 27.11 -13.45 49.12
CA LEU A 34 26.85 -12.94 50.47
C LEU A 34 27.34 -13.98 51.48
N VAL A 35 28.28 -13.60 52.31
CA VAL A 35 28.78 -14.47 53.36
C VAL A 35 28.03 -14.19 54.67
N GLU A 36 27.36 -15.21 55.18
CA GLU A 36 26.72 -15.21 56.46
C GLU A 36 27.55 -15.99 57.48
N ARG A 37 27.71 -15.43 58.65
CA ARG A 37 28.32 -16.09 59.78
C ARG A 37 27.28 -16.31 60.89
N LEU A 38 26.99 -17.56 61.18
CA LEU A 38 25.99 -17.95 62.20
C LEU A 38 24.64 -17.19 62.00
N GLY A 39 24.18 -17.07 60.72
CA GLY A 39 22.93 -16.40 60.37
C GLY A 39 22.96 -14.88 60.32
N ARG A 40 24.14 -14.27 60.50
CA ARG A 40 24.31 -12.81 60.33
C ARG A 40 25.15 -12.49 59.11
N TYR A 41 24.69 -11.49 58.32
CA TYR A 41 25.47 -10.96 57.19
C TYR A 41 26.82 -10.46 57.69
N GLN A 42 27.92 -10.88 57.06
CA GLN A 42 29.27 -10.48 57.40
C GLN A 42 29.97 -9.68 56.31
N ARG A 43 30.00 -10.17 55.08
CA ARG A 43 30.71 -9.53 53.98
C ARG A 43 30.15 -9.91 52.63
N PHE A 44 30.41 -9.01 51.65
CA PHE A 44 30.11 -9.21 50.24
C PHE A 44 31.34 -9.72 49.48
N VAL A 45 31.13 -10.60 48.48
CA VAL A 45 32.16 -11.18 47.64
C VAL A 45 31.80 -10.94 46.18
N GLN A 46 32.70 -10.27 45.48
CA GLN A 46 32.47 -9.84 44.07
C GLN A 46 32.70 -10.95 43.03
N GLY A 47 33.39 -11.99 43.36
CA GLY A 47 33.75 -13.06 42.44
C GLY A 47 35.23 -13.47 42.63
N GLY A 48 35.57 -14.66 42.20
CA GLY A 48 36.90 -15.25 42.42
C GLY A 48 36.96 -16.24 43.57
N ILE A 49 38.14 -16.46 44.08
CA ILE A 49 38.37 -17.39 45.18
C ILE A 49 38.08 -16.67 46.50
N THR A 50 37.26 -17.25 47.35
CA THR A 50 37.00 -16.73 48.70
C THR A 50 37.23 -17.84 49.73
N PHE A 51 37.73 -17.40 50.87
CA PHE A 51 37.96 -18.28 52.02
C PHE A 51 36.76 -18.15 53.00
N LEU A 52 36.18 -19.28 53.35
CA LEU A 52 35.11 -19.42 54.32
C LEU A 52 35.56 -20.25 55.50
N VAL A 53 35.12 -19.90 56.70
CA VAL A 53 35.37 -20.72 57.88
C VAL A 53 34.41 -21.89 57.82
N PRO A 54 34.91 -23.14 57.69
CA PRO A 54 34.05 -24.32 57.67
C PRO A 54 33.16 -24.39 58.90
N PHE A 55 31.93 -24.84 58.75
CA PHE A 55 30.89 -24.98 59.77
C PHE A 55 30.28 -23.67 60.34
N VAL A 56 30.95 -22.53 60.13
CA VAL A 56 30.54 -21.23 60.70
C VAL A 56 30.00 -20.32 59.63
N ASP A 57 30.72 -20.28 58.48
CA ASP A 57 30.36 -19.37 57.34
C ASP A 57 29.54 -20.11 56.29
N ARG A 58 28.48 -19.47 55.83
CA ARG A 58 27.64 -19.90 54.72
C ARG A 58 27.70 -18.85 53.60
N ILE A 59 27.83 -19.26 52.36
CA ILE A 59 27.76 -18.36 51.21
C ILE A 59 26.45 -18.55 50.46
N ILE A 60 25.75 -17.42 50.25
CA ILE A 60 24.60 -17.32 49.34
C ILE A 60 25.09 -16.76 48.04
N LYS A 61 24.99 -17.53 46.94
CA LYS A 61 25.38 -17.11 45.62
C LYS A 61 24.16 -16.53 44.91
N VAL A 62 24.27 -15.25 44.48
CA VAL A 62 23.21 -14.51 43.81
C VAL A 62 23.63 -14.27 42.38
N ASN A 63 22.84 -14.74 41.45
CA ASN A 63 23.09 -14.53 40.01
C ASN A 63 22.65 -13.14 39.62
N ILE A 64 23.56 -12.37 38.94
CA ILE A 64 23.35 -11.00 38.50
C ILE A 64 23.07 -10.88 37.01
N THR A 65 22.95 -12.00 36.30
CA THR A 65 22.61 -11.98 34.86
C THR A 65 21.15 -11.65 34.65
N GLU A 66 20.83 -11.21 33.43
CA GLU A 66 19.46 -10.99 33.02
C GLU A 66 18.63 -12.28 33.11
N ARG A 67 17.48 -12.18 33.68
CA ARG A 67 16.49 -13.24 33.81
C ARG A 67 15.13 -12.75 33.37
N MET A 68 14.25 -13.66 33.01
CA MET A 68 12.87 -13.37 32.67
C MET A 68 11.90 -14.02 33.66
N THR A 69 10.84 -13.31 33.97
CA THR A 69 9.66 -13.86 34.67
C THR A 69 8.44 -13.68 33.75
N PRO A 70 7.76 -14.78 33.41
CA PRO A 70 6.48 -14.67 32.71
C PRO A 70 5.43 -14.11 33.66
N VAL A 71 4.67 -13.13 33.19
CA VAL A 71 3.49 -12.61 33.86
C VAL A 71 2.30 -13.43 33.40
N GLN A 72 1.64 -14.08 34.34
CA GLN A 72 0.53 -14.97 34.04
C GLN A 72 -0.62 -14.21 33.42
N ARG A 73 -1.26 -14.85 32.41
CA ARG A 73 -2.43 -14.32 31.74
C ARG A 73 -3.53 -13.95 32.73
N GLN A 74 -4.10 -12.80 32.54
CA GLN A 74 -5.25 -12.31 33.30
C GLN A 74 -6.23 -11.57 32.38
N ASP A 75 -7.50 -11.57 32.77
CA ASP A 75 -8.51 -10.75 32.11
C ASP A 75 -8.57 -9.38 32.77
N VAL A 76 -8.46 -8.36 31.95
CA VAL A 76 -8.51 -6.94 32.36
C VAL A 76 -9.66 -6.26 31.64
N ILE A 77 -10.35 -5.37 32.33
CA ILE A 77 -11.43 -4.56 31.75
C ILE A 77 -10.83 -3.23 31.31
N THR A 78 -10.99 -2.92 30.04
CA THR A 78 -10.58 -1.63 29.46
C THR A 78 -11.55 -0.50 29.83
N LYS A 79 -11.18 0.75 29.55
CA LYS A 79 -12.01 1.92 29.82
C LYS A 79 -13.37 1.88 29.11
N ASP A 80 -13.42 1.32 27.90
CA ASP A 80 -14.63 1.07 27.10
C ASP A 80 -15.40 -0.20 27.52
N LYS A 81 -15.05 -0.78 28.70
CA LYS A 81 -15.71 -1.94 29.34
C LYS A 81 -15.60 -3.25 28.55
N VAL A 82 -14.54 -3.40 27.76
CA VAL A 82 -14.25 -4.65 27.07
C VAL A 82 -13.30 -5.49 27.92
N PHE A 83 -13.58 -6.79 28.01
CA PHE A 83 -12.66 -7.76 28.61
C PHE A 83 -11.52 -8.07 27.65
N MET A 84 -10.28 -7.99 28.11
CA MET A 84 -9.10 -8.36 27.34
C MET A 84 -8.22 -9.32 28.12
N GLY A 85 -7.87 -10.44 27.51
CA GLY A 85 -6.83 -11.34 28.02
C GLY A 85 -5.46 -10.73 27.74
N VAL A 86 -4.66 -10.57 28.80
CA VAL A 86 -3.32 -9.95 28.71
C VAL A 86 -2.31 -10.85 29.40
N ASP A 87 -1.18 -11.08 28.73
CA ASP A 87 0.02 -11.66 29.31
C ASP A 87 1.26 -10.84 28.92
N ALA A 88 2.30 -10.94 29.72
CA ALA A 88 3.53 -10.19 29.51
C ALA A 88 4.75 -10.99 29.96
N VAL A 89 5.91 -10.46 29.65
CA VAL A 89 7.20 -10.98 30.13
C VAL A 89 8.01 -9.81 30.66
N VAL A 90 8.56 -10.00 31.85
CA VAL A 90 9.43 -9.00 32.49
C VAL A 90 10.86 -9.51 32.53
N PHE A 91 11.77 -8.74 31.95
CA PHE A 91 13.21 -9.00 31.97
C PHE A 91 13.86 -8.13 33.04
N TYR A 92 14.57 -8.76 33.95
CA TYR A 92 15.17 -8.10 35.09
C TYR A 92 16.57 -8.65 35.37
N LYS A 93 17.37 -7.86 36.07
CA LYS A 93 18.65 -8.27 36.65
C LYS A 93 18.80 -7.71 38.05
N ILE A 94 19.64 -8.32 38.88
CA ILE A 94 20.04 -7.77 40.18
C ILE A 94 21.23 -6.86 39.95
N LYS A 95 21.18 -5.61 40.46
CA LYS A 95 22.31 -4.68 40.39
C LYS A 95 23.52 -5.29 41.13
N PRO A 96 24.76 -5.19 40.55
CA PRO A 96 25.93 -5.90 41.06
C PRO A 96 26.54 -5.33 42.34
N ASP A 97 25.99 -4.26 42.89
CA ASP A 97 26.45 -3.62 44.11
C ASP A 97 26.02 -4.37 45.36
N GLU A 98 26.76 -4.21 46.45
CA GLU A 98 26.55 -4.89 47.72
C GLU A 98 25.15 -4.65 48.27
N THR A 99 24.70 -3.37 48.23
CA THR A 99 23.40 -2.96 48.77
C THR A 99 22.24 -3.69 48.06
N SER A 100 22.28 -3.71 46.72
CA SER A 100 21.24 -4.32 45.89
C SER A 100 21.24 -5.84 46.00
N VAL A 101 22.41 -6.48 45.99
CA VAL A 101 22.50 -7.93 46.16
C VAL A 101 22.00 -8.35 47.56
N LYS A 102 22.30 -7.57 48.60
CA LYS A 102 21.80 -7.76 49.93
C LYS A 102 20.28 -7.58 50.00
N ALA A 103 19.77 -6.50 49.40
CA ALA A 103 18.33 -6.21 49.37
C ALA A 103 17.53 -7.33 48.66
N SER A 104 18.07 -7.88 47.56
CA SER A 104 17.42 -8.95 46.81
C SER A 104 17.25 -10.28 47.59
N GLN A 105 18.05 -10.45 48.63
CA GLN A 105 17.99 -11.71 49.45
C GLN A 105 17.31 -11.52 50.80
N TYR A 106 17.35 -10.32 51.37
CA TYR A 106 16.83 -10.09 52.74
C TYR A 106 15.55 -9.27 52.76
N ASN A 107 15.29 -8.41 51.76
CA ASN A 107 14.10 -7.56 51.76
C ASN A 107 12.89 -8.23 51.09
N VAL A 108 13.11 -9.33 50.33
CA VAL A 108 12.06 -10.00 49.57
C VAL A 108 12.28 -11.53 49.58
N ALA A 109 11.26 -12.32 49.88
CA ALA A 109 11.41 -13.77 49.99
C ALA A 109 11.49 -14.45 48.58
N ASN A 110 10.61 -14.07 47.67
CA ASN A 110 10.60 -14.57 46.29
C ASN A 110 10.27 -13.38 45.36
N PHE A 111 11.32 -12.72 44.86
CA PHE A 111 11.15 -11.54 44.04
C PHE A 111 10.53 -11.86 42.68
N ALA A 112 10.71 -13.06 42.12
CA ALA A 112 10.13 -13.45 40.85
C ALA A 112 8.59 -13.47 40.89
N ASP A 113 8.02 -14.09 41.95
CA ASP A 113 6.56 -14.14 42.15
C ASP A 113 6.00 -12.77 42.50
N GLN A 114 6.79 -11.94 43.23
CA GLN A 114 6.37 -10.59 43.55
C GLN A 114 6.37 -9.70 42.32
N ILE A 115 7.36 -9.82 41.41
CA ILE A 115 7.38 -9.11 40.12
C ILE A 115 6.18 -9.54 39.28
N ASP A 116 5.84 -10.81 39.19
CA ASP A 116 4.63 -11.29 38.48
C ASP A 116 3.36 -10.62 39.04
N THR A 117 3.18 -10.66 40.35
CA THR A 117 1.99 -10.09 41.00
C THR A 117 1.91 -8.59 40.82
N LEU A 118 3.04 -7.89 40.97
CA LEU A 118 3.13 -6.44 40.76
C LEU A 118 2.84 -6.08 39.30
N ALA A 119 3.45 -6.80 38.36
CA ALA A 119 3.25 -6.58 36.92
C ALA A 119 1.78 -6.77 36.51
N ARG A 120 1.11 -7.80 37.04
CA ARG A 120 -0.33 -7.98 36.83
C ARG A 120 -1.16 -6.82 37.33
N THR A 121 -0.83 -6.28 38.51
CA THR A 121 -1.54 -5.11 39.07
C THR A 121 -1.34 -3.86 38.21
N VAL A 122 -0.09 -3.57 37.87
CA VAL A 122 0.26 -2.41 37.04
C VAL A 122 -0.33 -2.52 35.64
N LEU A 123 -0.30 -3.71 35.01
CA LEU A 123 -0.94 -3.94 33.71
C LEU A 123 -2.44 -3.66 33.75
N ARG A 124 -3.12 -4.10 34.83
CA ARG A 124 -4.55 -3.85 35.01
C ARG A 124 -4.84 -2.35 35.08
N ASP A 125 -4.02 -1.60 35.80
CA ASP A 125 -4.19 -0.16 35.93
C ASP A 125 -3.94 0.58 34.60
N ILE A 126 -2.86 0.24 33.89
CA ILE A 126 -2.52 0.85 32.60
C ILE A 126 -3.60 0.56 31.57
N ILE A 127 -3.99 -0.70 31.39
CA ILE A 127 -4.96 -1.11 30.36
C ILE A 127 -6.37 -0.64 30.74
N GLY A 128 -6.71 -0.66 32.04
CA GLY A 128 -7.98 -0.14 32.53
C GLY A 128 -8.19 1.36 32.28
N GLY A 129 -7.12 2.10 32.11
CA GLY A 129 -7.14 3.53 31.74
C GLY A 129 -7.25 3.81 30.24
N MET A 130 -7.16 2.79 29.38
CA MET A 130 -7.12 2.91 27.93
C MET A 130 -8.32 2.26 27.25
N ASP A 131 -8.74 2.79 26.10
CA ASP A 131 -9.71 2.13 25.25
C ASP A 131 -9.05 0.95 24.52
N MET A 132 -9.78 -0.11 24.21
CA MET A 132 -9.27 -1.35 23.59
C MET A 132 -8.47 -1.10 22.31
N ALA A 133 -9.00 -0.22 21.44
CA ALA A 133 -8.34 0.09 20.17
C ALA A 133 -6.97 0.76 20.38
N ILE A 134 -6.86 1.64 21.39
CA ILE A 134 -5.61 2.31 21.77
C ILE A 134 -4.65 1.29 22.40
N ALA A 135 -5.12 0.45 23.31
CA ALA A 135 -4.30 -0.56 23.96
C ALA A 135 -3.66 -1.51 22.92
N ASN A 136 -4.41 -1.93 21.90
CA ASN A 136 -3.89 -2.81 20.86
C ASN A 136 -2.83 -2.15 19.94
N THR A 137 -2.95 -0.85 19.69
CA THR A 137 -2.02 -0.11 18.81
C THR A 137 -0.84 0.50 19.55
N SER A 138 -0.96 0.74 20.86
CA SER A 138 0.02 1.48 21.67
C SER A 138 0.88 0.58 22.57
N ARG A 139 1.16 -0.66 22.15
CA ARG A 139 2.01 -1.60 22.90
C ARG A 139 3.34 -0.98 23.38
N PRO A 140 4.07 -0.19 22.57
CA PRO A 140 5.31 0.44 23.05
C PRO A 140 5.12 1.37 24.24
N VAL A 141 4.01 2.10 24.27
CA VAL A 141 3.67 3.02 25.38
C VAL A 141 3.35 2.22 26.65
N ILE A 142 2.58 1.15 26.51
CA ILE A 142 2.25 0.26 27.65
C ILE A 142 3.52 -0.39 28.19
N ASN A 143 4.41 -0.91 27.33
CA ASN A 143 5.68 -1.50 27.73
C ASN A 143 6.58 -0.50 28.49
N ALA A 144 6.66 0.74 28.02
CA ALA A 144 7.42 1.79 28.69
C ALA A 144 6.82 2.17 30.05
N SER A 145 5.51 2.32 30.13
CA SER A 145 4.80 2.63 31.37
C SER A 145 4.93 1.48 32.40
N LEU A 146 4.78 0.23 31.91
CA LEU A 146 4.96 -0.95 32.73
C LEU A 146 6.38 -1.03 33.30
N LYS A 147 7.39 -0.85 32.43
CA LYS A 147 8.80 -0.83 32.87
C LYS A 147 9.02 0.23 33.95
N THR A 148 8.58 1.46 33.73
CA THR A 148 8.79 2.56 34.68
C THR A 148 8.14 2.29 36.03
N ALA A 149 6.90 1.85 36.03
CA ALA A 149 6.16 1.56 37.26
C ALA A 149 6.75 0.36 38.02
N LEU A 150 7.22 -0.67 37.30
CA LEU A 150 7.89 -1.80 37.93
C LEU A 150 9.26 -1.41 38.50
N ASP A 151 10.05 -0.64 37.76
CA ASP A 151 11.40 -0.24 38.15
C ASP A 151 11.38 0.57 39.46
N GLU A 152 10.46 1.51 39.60
CA GLU A 152 10.25 2.29 40.82
C GLU A 152 9.96 1.40 42.04
N GLN A 153 9.15 0.36 41.85
CA GLN A 153 8.76 -0.54 42.96
C GLN A 153 9.85 -1.57 43.28
N THR A 154 10.62 -2.03 42.30
CA THR A 154 11.64 -3.06 42.47
C THR A 154 13.01 -2.52 42.88
N GLU A 155 13.22 -1.21 42.77
CA GLU A 155 14.47 -0.56 43.17
C GLU A 155 14.84 -0.82 44.63
N LYS A 156 13.85 -0.80 45.53
CA LYS A 156 14.03 -1.11 46.95
C LYS A 156 14.43 -2.58 47.25
N TRP A 157 14.27 -3.45 46.27
CA TRP A 157 14.74 -4.85 46.30
C TRP A 157 16.11 -5.02 45.65
N GLY A 158 16.71 -3.95 45.11
CA GLY A 158 17.98 -3.99 44.39
C GLY A 158 17.87 -4.62 42.98
N ILE A 159 16.67 -4.65 42.41
CA ILE A 159 16.37 -5.25 41.12
C ILE A 159 16.14 -4.11 40.11
N GLU A 160 16.77 -4.23 38.96
CA GLU A 160 16.61 -3.34 37.82
C GLU A 160 15.77 -4.03 36.74
N ILE A 161 14.71 -3.39 36.30
CA ILE A 161 13.89 -3.86 35.19
C ILE A 161 14.52 -3.41 33.89
N ILE A 162 15.03 -4.35 33.11
CA ILE A 162 15.67 -4.06 31.81
C ILE A 162 14.60 -3.64 30.80
N ARG A 163 13.57 -4.50 30.65
CA ARG A 163 12.40 -4.26 29.80
C ARG A 163 11.21 -5.06 30.28
N ALA A 164 10.05 -4.58 29.95
CA ALA A 164 8.79 -5.28 30.15
C ALA A 164 8.04 -5.29 28.82
N GLU A 165 7.58 -6.42 28.38
CA GLU A 165 6.96 -6.61 27.06
C GLU A 165 5.64 -7.34 27.19
N ILE A 166 4.58 -6.78 26.59
CA ILE A 166 3.33 -7.49 26.41
C ILE A 166 3.57 -8.57 25.35
N LYS A 167 3.24 -9.79 25.68
CA LYS A 167 3.31 -10.94 24.78
C LYS A 167 2.07 -11.01 23.92
N ASP A 168 0.91 -11.18 24.55
CA ASP A 168 -0.37 -11.25 23.86
C ASP A 168 -1.39 -10.28 24.47
N LEU A 169 -2.29 -9.79 23.62
CA LEU A 169 -3.37 -8.90 23.96
C LEU A 169 -4.59 -9.33 23.15
N GLU A 170 -5.45 -10.14 23.78
CA GLU A 170 -6.54 -10.82 23.09
C GLU A 170 -7.90 -10.29 23.54
N PRO A 171 -8.65 -9.64 22.64
CA PRO A 171 -10.05 -9.29 22.91
C PRO A 171 -10.95 -10.56 22.88
N PRO A 172 -12.18 -10.49 23.40
CA PRO A 172 -13.14 -11.59 23.34
C PRO A 172 -13.45 -11.97 21.89
N LYS A 173 -13.63 -13.26 21.65
CA LYS A 173 -13.90 -13.79 20.31
C LYS A 173 -15.16 -13.20 19.66
N GLU A 174 -16.20 -12.98 20.46
CA GLU A 174 -17.47 -12.39 20.01
C GLU A 174 -17.26 -10.97 19.47
N LEU A 175 -16.38 -10.20 20.11
CA LEU A 175 -16.04 -8.86 19.68
C LEU A 175 -15.21 -8.87 18.39
N ILE A 176 -14.26 -9.79 18.26
CA ILE A 176 -13.47 -9.97 17.04
C ILE A 176 -14.41 -10.22 15.85
N ILE A 177 -15.36 -11.15 15.97
CA ILE A 177 -16.33 -11.47 14.92
C ILE A 177 -17.19 -10.24 14.57
N SER A 178 -17.63 -9.49 15.57
CA SER A 178 -18.42 -8.27 15.36
C SER A 178 -17.58 -7.19 14.64
N MET A 179 -16.34 -6.99 15.04
CA MET A 179 -15.43 -6.04 14.40
C MET A 179 -15.08 -6.43 12.96
N GLU A 180 -14.87 -7.73 12.70
CA GLU A 180 -14.64 -8.25 11.35
C GLU A 180 -15.85 -7.98 10.44
N SER A 181 -17.08 -8.18 10.96
CA SER A 181 -18.30 -7.91 10.20
C SER A 181 -18.47 -6.43 9.86
N VAL A 182 -18.18 -5.53 10.81
CA VAL A 182 -18.21 -4.08 10.61
C VAL A 182 -17.13 -3.65 9.62
N LEU A 183 -15.91 -4.14 9.78
CA LEU A 183 -14.80 -3.83 8.88
C LEU A 183 -15.07 -4.32 7.45
N LYS A 184 -15.66 -5.52 7.32
CA LYS A 184 -16.08 -6.05 6.02
C LYS A 184 -17.12 -5.16 5.37
N ALA A 185 -18.17 -4.77 6.12
CA ALA A 185 -19.21 -3.88 5.60
C ALA A 185 -18.67 -2.50 5.19
N ASP A 186 -17.72 -1.94 5.95
CA ASP A 186 -17.08 -0.67 5.60
C ASP A 186 -16.18 -0.80 4.36
N ASN A 187 -15.42 -1.88 4.25
CA ASN A 187 -14.62 -2.19 3.06
C ASN A 187 -15.51 -2.38 1.81
N ASP A 188 -16.61 -3.09 1.95
CA ASP A 188 -17.57 -3.30 0.85
C ASP A 188 -18.21 -1.96 0.41
N ARG A 189 -18.55 -1.09 1.37
CA ARG A 189 -19.04 0.27 1.10
C ARG A 189 -17.97 1.11 0.36
N GLN A 190 -16.74 1.11 0.84
CA GLN A 190 -15.63 1.84 0.19
C GLN A 190 -15.32 1.31 -1.20
N ALA A 191 -15.37 -0.01 -1.40
CA ALA A 191 -15.20 -0.64 -2.71
C ALA A 191 -16.32 -0.22 -3.68
N ALA A 192 -17.57 -0.24 -3.23
CA ALA A 192 -18.70 0.20 -4.03
C ALA A 192 -18.61 1.70 -4.41
N GLU A 193 -18.22 2.56 -3.47
CA GLU A 193 -17.99 3.98 -3.73
C GLU A 193 -16.90 4.23 -4.76
N LYS A 194 -15.74 3.57 -4.61
CA LYS A 194 -14.65 3.66 -5.59
C LYS A 194 -15.04 3.16 -6.97
N THR A 195 -15.83 2.08 -7.02
CA THR A 195 -16.35 1.53 -8.27
C THR A 195 -17.31 2.50 -8.95
N ALA A 196 -18.21 3.13 -8.18
CA ALA A 196 -19.15 4.14 -8.70
C ALA A 196 -18.40 5.37 -9.24
N ILE A 197 -17.40 5.86 -8.52
CA ILE A 197 -16.54 6.97 -8.98
C ILE A 197 -15.80 6.61 -10.27
N ALA A 198 -15.23 5.40 -10.35
CA ALA A 198 -14.54 4.91 -11.54
C ALA A 198 -15.50 4.84 -12.74
N GLN A 199 -16.70 4.31 -12.57
CA GLN A 199 -17.72 4.25 -13.63
C GLN A 199 -18.15 5.66 -14.08
N ALA A 200 -18.39 6.57 -13.15
CA ALA A 200 -18.71 7.97 -13.47
C ALA A 200 -17.59 8.66 -14.25
N THR A 201 -16.34 8.40 -13.88
CA THR A 201 -15.15 8.95 -14.57
C THR A 201 -15.04 8.38 -15.99
N LEU A 202 -15.23 7.07 -16.16
CA LEU A 202 -15.25 6.44 -17.50
C LEU A 202 -16.37 7.00 -18.37
N ALA A 203 -17.57 7.08 -17.87
CA ALA A 203 -18.71 7.64 -18.61
C ALA A 203 -18.49 9.10 -19.00
N SER A 204 -17.91 9.90 -18.12
CA SER A 204 -17.54 11.30 -18.45
C SER A 204 -16.42 11.38 -19.50
N GLY A 205 -15.45 10.46 -19.43
CA GLY A 205 -14.39 10.31 -20.44
C GLY A 205 -14.93 9.95 -21.81
N GLU A 206 -15.82 8.96 -21.89
CA GLU A 206 -16.49 8.55 -23.13
C GLU A 206 -17.33 9.68 -23.73
N LYS A 207 -18.11 10.38 -22.89
CA LYS A 207 -18.88 11.54 -23.33
C LYS A 207 -17.98 12.62 -23.92
N ASN A 208 -16.88 12.96 -23.25
CA ASN A 208 -15.95 13.98 -23.73
C ASN A 208 -15.25 13.55 -25.02
N ALA A 209 -14.85 12.28 -25.13
CA ALA A 209 -14.29 11.74 -26.35
C ALA A 209 -15.28 11.79 -27.52
N ALA A 210 -16.55 11.41 -27.30
CA ALA A 210 -17.59 11.49 -28.31
C ALA A 210 -17.84 12.95 -28.78
N ILE A 211 -17.86 13.91 -27.85
CA ILE A 211 -17.97 15.33 -28.18
C ILE A 211 -16.79 15.79 -29.05
N GLN A 212 -15.56 15.46 -28.66
CA GLN A 212 -14.37 15.85 -29.44
C GLN A 212 -14.35 15.24 -30.84
N VAL A 213 -14.76 13.98 -30.98
CA VAL A 213 -14.88 13.32 -32.30
C VAL A 213 -15.93 14.01 -33.14
N ALA A 214 -17.10 14.33 -32.57
CA ALA A 214 -18.15 15.04 -33.32
C ALA A 214 -17.75 16.47 -33.73
N GLU A 215 -17.07 17.19 -32.86
CA GLU A 215 -16.50 18.52 -33.16
C GLU A 215 -15.42 18.44 -34.25
N GLY A 216 -14.53 17.44 -34.18
CA GLY A 216 -13.51 17.17 -35.18
C GLY A 216 -14.15 16.87 -36.56
N GLN A 217 -15.18 16.03 -36.61
CA GLN A 217 -15.92 15.73 -37.83
C GLN A 217 -16.61 16.95 -38.42
N LYS A 218 -17.26 17.77 -37.56
CA LYS A 218 -17.85 19.06 -37.99
C LYS A 218 -16.82 19.98 -38.58
N GLN A 219 -15.70 20.15 -37.91
CA GLN A 219 -14.62 21.02 -38.37
C GLN A 219 -14.01 20.53 -39.69
N ALA A 220 -13.81 19.23 -39.83
CA ALA A 220 -13.34 18.63 -41.07
C ALA A 220 -14.31 18.86 -42.24
N ALA A 221 -15.64 18.71 -41.99
CA ALA A 221 -16.67 18.96 -43.00
C ALA A 221 -16.70 20.44 -43.42
N ILE A 222 -16.55 21.37 -42.49
CA ILE A 222 -16.49 22.81 -42.77
C ILE A 222 -15.26 23.12 -43.62
N LEU A 223 -14.07 22.65 -43.23
CA LEU A 223 -12.83 22.88 -43.98
C LEU A 223 -12.88 22.27 -45.37
N GLN A 224 -13.50 21.08 -45.52
CA GLN A 224 -13.69 20.47 -46.83
C GLN A 224 -14.63 21.27 -47.72
N ALA A 225 -15.75 21.77 -47.16
CA ALA A 225 -16.68 22.62 -47.93
C ALA A 225 -16.05 23.96 -48.30
N GLU A 226 -15.29 24.59 -47.40
CA GLU A 226 -14.54 25.84 -47.73
C GLU A 226 -13.48 25.60 -48.78
N GLY A 227 -12.74 24.49 -48.67
CA GLY A 227 -11.75 24.09 -49.67
C GLY A 227 -12.37 23.85 -51.04
N GLN A 228 -13.51 23.17 -51.12
CA GLN A 228 -14.26 22.98 -52.38
C GLN A 228 -14.73 24.29 -52.97
N LYS A 229 -15.31 25.16 -52.10
CA LYS A 229 -15.75 26.50 -52.55
C LYS A 229 -14.59 27.31 -53.10
N THR A 230 -13.46 27.35 -52.41
CA THR A 230 -12.26 28.09 -52.84
C THR A 230 -11.70 27.51 -54.13
N ALA A 231 -11.62 26.19 -54.26
CA ALA A 231 -11.20 25.51 -55.48
C ALA A 231 -12.12 25.82 -56.67
N THR A 232 -13.45 25.77 -56.45
CA THR A 232 -14.44 26.10 -57.51
C THR A 232 -14.31 27.56 -57.97
N ILE A 233 -14.13 28.49 -57.03
CA ILE A 233 -13.92 29.91 -57.36
C ILE A 233 -12.62 30.09 -58.13
N ALA A 234 -11.51 29.48 -57.68
CA ALA A 234 -10.23 29.61 -58.38
C ALA A 234 -10.25 28.97 -59.75
N ILE A 235 -10.95 27.88 -59.96
CA ILE A 235 -11.16 27.29 -61.32
C ILE A 235 -11.97 28.25 -62.18
N ALA A 236 -13.08 28.76 -61.65
CA ALA A 236 -13.93 29.72 -62.45
C ALA A 236 -13.20 31.01 -62.80
N GLU A 237 -12.40 31.56 -61.90
CA GLU A 237 -11.54 32.73 -62.18
C GLU A 237 -10.46 32.41 -63.21
N GLY A 238 -9.82 31.22 -63.06
CA GLY A 238 -8.86 30.77 -64.06
C GLY A 238 -9.46 30.60 -65.45
N ASP A 239 -10.65 29.99 -65.55
CA ASP A 239 -11.38 29.83 -66.79
C ASP A 239 -11.81 31.20 -67.43
N ALA A 240 -12.29 32.09 -66.56
CA ALA A 240 -12.63 33.45 -67.02
C ALA A 240 -11.40 34.20 -67.53
N GLN A 241 -10.26 34.10 -66.86
CA GLN A 241 -9.02 34.69 -67.26
C GLN A 241 -8.45 34.07 -68.54
N ALA A 242 -8.50 32.77 -68.67
CA ALA A 242 -8.10 32.06 -69.89
C ALA A 242 -8.98 32.39 -71.05
N THR A 243 -10.30 32.55 -70.85
CA THR A 243 -11.24 32.97 -71.87
C THR A 243 -10.99 34.43 -72.31
N LYS A 244 -10.70 35.31 -71.35
CA LYS A 244 -10.32 36.71 -71.67
C LYS A 244 -9.06 36.79 -72.49
N LEU A 245 -7.98 36.15 -72.07
CA LEU A 245 -6.71 36.06 -72.79
C LEU A 245 -6.88 35.48 -74.22
N ARG A 246 -7.69 34.44 -74.32
CA ARG A 246 -8.00 33.83 -75.64
C ARG A 246 -8.77 34.76 -76.53
N ASN A 247 -9.74 35.51 -76.02
CA ASN A 247 -10.48 36.50 -76.76
C ASN A 247 -9.58 37.72 -77.17
N GLU A 248 -8.70 38.21 -76.29
CA GLU A 248 -7.73 39.23 -76.60
C GLU A 248 -6.74 38.81 -77.72
N ALA A 249 -6.25 37.57 -77.64
CA ALA A 249 -5.39 37.01 -78.66
C ALA A 249 -6.13 36.89 -80.03
N LEU A 250 -7.39 36.44 -80.02
CA LEU A 250 -8.19 36.33 -81.22
C LEU A 250 -8.48 37.68 -81.83
N THR A 251 -8.77 38.73 -81.07
CA THR A 251 -9.04 40.09 -81.59
C THR A 251 -7.80 40.79 -82.05
N THR A 252 -6.62 40.47 -81.50
CA THR A 252 -5.34 41.10 -81.86
C THR A 252 -4.70 40.47 -83.14
N TYR A 253 -4.78 39.17 -83.27
CA TYR A 253 -4.08 38.45 -84.37
C TYR A 253 -5.00 37.95 -85.49
N PHE A 254 -6.31 37.82 -85.30
CA PHE A 254 -7.25 37.28 -86.31
C PHE A 254 -8.45 38.21 -86.51
N LYS A 255 -8.29 39.26 -87.33
CA LYS A 255 -9.42 40.11 -87.76
C LYS A 255 -10.33 39.27 -88.69
N ASP A 256 -11.65 39.32 -88.50
CA ASP A 256 -12.75 38.76 -89.30
C ASP A 256 -12.79 37.19 -89.41
N SER A 257 -11.72 36.47 -89.38
CA SER A 257 -11.71 34.99 -89.41
C SER A 257 -11.91 34.37 -88.06
N ALA A 258 -11.72 35.14 -86.96
CA ALA A 258 -11.84 34.65 -85.57
C ALA A 258 -13.29 34.27 -85.19
N VAL A 259 -14.26 34.96 -85.74
CA VAL A 259 -15.69 34.63 -85.47
C VAL A 259 -16.09 33.31 -86.09
N VAL A 260 -15.60 33.01 -87.25
CA VAL A 260 -15.87 31.73 -87.98
C VAL A 260 -15.18 30.60 -87.28
N PHE A 261 -13.93 30.78 -86.78
CA PHE A 261 -13.21 29.76 -86.07
C PHE A 261 -13.87 29.44 -84.70
N LYS A 262 -14.35 30.46 -83.97
CA LYS A 262 -15.06 30.30 -82.72
C LYS A 262 -16.42 29.60 -82.85
N GLN A 263 -17.12 29.93 -83.99
CA GLN A 263 -18.35 29.20 -84.29
C GLN A 263 -18.14 27.70 -84.56
N LEU A 264 -17.06 27.39 -85.34
CA LEU A 264 -16.68 26.00 -85.56
C LEU A 264 -16.23 25.25 -84.31
N GLU A 265 -15.45 25.87 -83.42
CA GLU A 265 -15.03 25.29 -82.12
C GLU A 265 -16.23 25.03 -81.19
N THR A 266 -17.17 26.00 -81.16
CA THR A 266 -18.40 25.82 -80.33
C THR A 266 -19.29 24.68 -80.85
N ILE A 267 -19.35 24.58 -82.19
CA ILE A 267 -20.10 23.47 -82.82
C ILE A 267 -19.39 22.16 -82.62
N ALA A 268 -18.06 22.11 -82.72
CA ALA A 268 -17.27 20.88 -82.50
C ALA A 268 -17.42 20.41 -81.02
N THR A 269 -17.31 21.33 -80.05
CA THR A 269 -17.48 20.99 -78.62
C THR A 269 -18.93 20.58 -78.27
N ALA A 270 -19.89 21.21 -78.94
CA ALA A 270 -21.31 20.81 -78.74
C ALA A 270 -21.63 19.48 -79.35
N LEU A 271 -20.95 19.08 -80.43
CA LEU A 271 -21.08 17.77 -81.07
C LEU A 271 -20.36 16.64 -80.27
N GLU A 272 -19.28 16.97 -79.59
CA GLU A 272 -18.50 16.02 -78.81
C GLU A 272 -19.28 15.46 -77.57
N ASN A 273 -20.18 16.27 -77.01
CA ASN A 273 -20.88 15.99 -75.78
C ASN A 273 -22.44 15.83 -75.88
N ASN A 274 -23.06 16.02 -77.04
CA ASN A 274 -24.51 16.01 -77.18
C ASN A 274 -25.01 15.40 -78.51
N THR A 275 -25.80 14.36 -78.44
CA THR A 275 -26.41 13.64 -79.56
C THR A 275 -27.71 14.31 -80.08
N LYS A 276 -28.02 15.57 -79.71
CA LYS A 276 -29.20 16.29 -80.25
C LYS A 276 -28.76 17.47 -81.09
N ILE A 277 -28.92 17.36 -82.37
CA ILE A 277 -28.75 18.42 -83.32
C ILE A 277 -30.05 19.19 -83.43
N ILE A 278 -30.09 20.45 -82.94
CA ILE A 278 -31.18 21.38 -83.22
C ILE A 278 -30.80 22.17 -84.47
N VAL A 279 -31.41 21.93 -85.58
CA VAL A 279 -31.25 22.68 -86.83
C VAL A 279 -32.23 23.83 -86.80
N PRO A 280 -31.75 25.11 -86.87
CA PRO A 280 -32.64 26.29 -87.07
C PRO A 280 -33.19 26.27 -88.49
N GLU A 281 -34.47 26.55 -88.60
CA GLU A 281 -35.17 26.63 -89.87
C GLU A 281 -34.44 27.66 -90.78
N GLY A 282 -33.96 27.17 -91.97
CA GLY A 282 -33.53 28.06 -93.05
C GLY A 282 -32.13 27.85 -93.60
N LYS A 283 -31.25 26.99 -93.14
CA LYS A 283 -29.96 26.69 -93.80
C LYS A 283 -29.65 25.19 -93.72
N ALA A 284 -29.63 24.59 -94.89
CA ALA A 284 -29.27 23.18 -95.06
C ALA A 284 -27.75 22.99 -94.75
N ILE A 285 -27.44 22.24 -93.70
CA ILE A 285 -26.11 21.72 -93.46
C ILE A 285 -26.15 20.25 -93.82
N SER A 286 -25.52 19.82 -94.91
CA SER A 286 -25.33 18.47 -95.31
C SER A 286 -24.29 17.82 -94.39
N LEU A 287 -24.72 17.06 -93.37
CA LEU A 287 -23.87 16.25 -92.53
C LEU A 287 -23.76 14.85 -93.14
N ILE A 288 -22.57 14.51 -93.60
CA ILE A 288 -22.25 13.08 -93.93
C ILE A 288 -22.07 12.34 -92.64
N LEU A 289 -23.11 11.54 -92.32
CA LEU A 289 -23.03 10.53 -91.19
C LEU A 289 -22.23 9.35 -91.67
N ASN A 290 -21.07 9.18 -91.15
CA ASN A 290 -20.31 7.94 -91.28
C ASN A 290 -20.83 6.93 -90.24
N GLU A 291 -21.61 6.00 -90.72
CA GLU A 291 -22.18 4.93 -89.98
C GLU A 291 -21.07 3.92 -89.62
N GLN A 292 -20.72 3.76 -88.31
CA GLN A 292 -20.11 2.56 -87.84
C GLN A 292 -20.69 2.14 -86.46
N GLU A 293 -21.36 1.05 -86.58
CA GLU A 293 -21.90 0.15 -85.53
C GLU A 293 -21.22 0.18 -84.19
N ASN A 294 -22.01 0.38 -83.11
CA ASN A 294 -22.19 -0.66 -82.12
C ASN A 294 -23.32 -0.27 -81.11
N LEU A 295 -24.51 -0.70 -81.44
CA LEU A 295 -25.60 -0.78 -80.46
C LEU A 295 -25.38 -2.00 -79.57
N SER A 296 -25.21 -1.80 -78.26
CA SER A 296 -25.66 -2.80 -77.33
C SER A 296 -26.03 -2.20 -75.95
N LYS A 297 -27.31 -2.26 -75.68
CA LYS A 297 -27.99 -2.38 -74.40
C LYS A 297 -28.03 -1.19 -73.46
N ALA A 298 -29.02 -0.34 -73.65
CA ALA A 298 -29.58 0.46 -72.56
C ALA A 298 -30.63 -0.39 -71.82
N THR A 299 -30.28 -0.76 -70.59
CA THR A 299 -31.22 -1.37 -69.64
C THR A 299 -31.98 -0.27 -68.92
N ILE A 300 -33.26 -0.16 -69.09
CA ILE A 300 -34.15 0.74 -68.36
C ILE A 300 -34.45 0.07 -67.03
N ILE A 301 -34.00 0.67 -65.92
CA ILE A 301 -34.39 0.29 -64.56
C ILE A 301 -35.56 1.17 -64.10
N PRO A 302 -36.73 0.61 -63.75
CA PRO A 302 -37.81 1.42 -63.22
C PRO A 302 -37.52 1.76 -61.75
N ILE A 303 -37.79 3.00 -61.40
CA ILE A 303 -37.72 3.56 -60.05
C ILE A 303 -38.96 3.03 -59.25
N THR A 304 -38.73 2.08 -58.34
CA THR A 304 -39.76 1.63 -57.43
C THR A 304 -39.68 2.49 -56.14
N GLN A 305 -40.75 3.10 -55.77
CA GLN A 305 -40.92 3.87 -54.51
C GLN A 305 -40.78 2.92 -53.32
N PRO A 306 -40.14 3.33 -52.17
CA PRO A 306 -40.11 2.57 -50.96
C PRO A 306 -41.48 2.60 -50.26
N GLN A 307 -42.03 1.42 -50.06
CA GLN A 307 -43.21 1.21 -49.22
C GLN A 307 -42.89 1.42 -47.74
N GLN A 308 -43.70 2.15 -47.07
CA GLN A 308 -43.80 2.30 -45.59
C GLN A 308 -44.16 0.94 -44.99
N GLN A 309 -43.28 0.36 -44.22
CA GLN A 309 -43.62 -0.76 -43.33
C GLN A 309 -44.06 -0.22 -41.97
N LYS A 310 -45.37 -0.29 -41.78
CA LYS A 310 -46.05 -0.29 -40.49
C LYS A 310 -45.68 -1.57 -39.75
N ASN A 311 -45.00 -1.50 -38.64
CA ASN A 311 -44.95 -2.62 -37.71
C ASN A 311 -45.74 -2.27 -36.46
N SER A 312 -46.85 -2.95 -36.36
CA SER A 312 -47.67 -3.04 -35.14
C SER A 312 -47.27 -4.31 -34.37
N LYS A 313 -47.07 -4.14 -33.06
CA LYS A 313 -47.47 -5.02 -31.95
C LYS A 313 -46.86 -6.41 -31.80
N GLN A 314 -46.55 -6.58 -30.51
CA GLN A 314 -46.59 -7.81 -29.67
C GLN A 314 -45.22 -8.57 -29.59
N MET A 315 -44.62 -8.73 -28.45
CA MET A 315 -44.98 -9.11 -27.08
C MET A 315 -43.88 -8.64 -26.12
#